data_0b6a3082b62cf76249a339aab3df6b6a
#
_entry.id   0b6a3082b62cf76249a339aab3df6b6a
#
_cell.length_a   1.000
_cell.length_b   1.000
_cell.length_c   1.000
_cell.angle_alpha   90.00
_cell.angle_beta   90.00
_cell.angle_gamma   90.00
#
_symmetry.space_group_name_H-M   'P 1'
#
loop_
_entity.id
_entity.type
_entity.pdbx_description
1 polymer ?
#
loop_
_entity_poly.entity_id
_entity_poly.type
_entity_poly.pdbx_seq_one_letter_code
_entity_poly.pdbx_strand_id
1 'polypeptide(L)'
;MLLYLLAQFVLDCYNKVTKSCEKQQSSAAGVPLAKKILWEVVRMKKMFKRAAASMTAAAMAVSMTACGGSGAANATQAADASAAEGSETAASTIDNKDIKIGVSIWSSTDVLGSQCKLIIDEAAKALGVQVQYVDQGHVSEKVTASVEQLAAAGCQGIIICKSSDTEMTSAIKTCNDNKVYLAQFFRVISQENSKDIYDLATASPYYIGAVHENEPENGEKLVQILLDKGDRNIGLIGWEQGDATWLGRWEGYKAGVEKWNAEHPDDQAKLSEPQYAGTSSEGGSKAAEALMSADPTLDALIPAGGGGDPLQGAIAAVERAGKTQDIDIVSTDFLPDLGERLENGSMAGESGGHYCDPLIAFMMVYNAIKGNYT
;
A
#
# COMPACT_ATOMS: atom_id res chain seq x y z
N MET A 1 -14.86 -6.35 -17.29
CA MET A 1 -13.85 -5.93 -18.28
C MET A 1 -12.74 -5.12 -17.62
N LEU A 2 -13.05 -4.15 -16.78
CA LEU A 2 -12.06 -3.28 -16.10
C LEU A 2 -11.13 -4.05 -15.14
N LEU A 3 -11.67 -4.92 -14.28
CA LEU A 3 -10.87 -5.78 -13.39
C LEU A 3 -9.92 -6.72 -14.14
N TYR A 4 -10.31 -7.18 -15.31
CA TYR A 4 -9.46 -8.03 -16.16
C TYR A 4 -8.30 -7.22 -16.76
N LEU A 5 -8.55 -5.98 -17.20
CA LEU A 5 -7.52 -5.07 -17.71
C LEU A 5 -6.56 -4.63 -16.60
N LEU A 6 -7.07 -4.37 -15.40
CA LEU A 6 -6.23 -4.05 -14.23
C LEU A 6 -5.35 -5.24 -13.83
N ALA A 7 -5.92 -6.44 -13.75
CA ALA A 7 -5.17 -7.66 -13.43
C ALA A 7 -4.12 -7.98 -14.51
N GLN A 8 -4.44 -7.73 -15.80
CA GLN A 8 -3.50 -7.91 -16.89
C GLN A 8 -2.38 -6.87 -16.85
N PHE A 9 -2.69 -5.62 -16.52
CA PHE A 9 -1.73 -4.52 -16.39
C PHE A 9 -0.77 -4.73 -15.20
N VAL A 10 -1.29 -5.08 -14.02
CA VAL A 10 -0.48 -5.42 -12.84
C VAL A 10 0.43 -6.60 -13.15
N LEU A 11 -0.06 -7.60 -13.87
CA LEU A 11 0.72 -8.76 -14.29
C LEU A 11 1.81 -8.40 -15.32
N ASP A 12 1.55 -7.46 -16.21
CA ASP A 12 2.52 -7.00 -17.21
C ASP A 12 3.59 -6.08 -16.61
N CYS A 13 3.23 -5.24 -15.64
CA CYS A 13 4.17 -4.45 -14.83
C CYS A 13 5.06 -5.38 -13.99
N TYR A 14 4.49 -6.35 -13.29
CA TYR A 14 5.24 -7.36 -12.53
C TYR A 14 6.22 -8.15 -13.42
N ASN A 15 5.78 -8.59 -14.61
CA ASN A 15 6.64 -9.32 -15.55
C ASN A 15 7.77 -8.44 -16.15
N LYS A 16 7.59 -7.11 -16.24
CA LYS A 16 8.65 -6.18 -16.68
C LYS A 16 9.67 -5.94 -15.58
N VAL A 17 9.21 -5.78 -14.34
CA VAL A 17 10.08 -5.62 -13.16
C VAL A 17 10.92 -6.90 -12.96
N THR A 18 10.32 -8.08 -13.01
CA THR A 18 11.04 -9.36 -12.90
C THR A 18 12.05 -9.56 -14.02
N LYS A 19 11.72 -9.20 -15.29
CA LYS A 19 12.67 -9.26 -16.41
C LYS A 19 13.80 -8.23 -16.30
N SER A 20 13.57 -7.09 -15.66
CA SER A 20 14.64 -6.11 -15.39
C SER A 20 15.59 -6.62 -14.32
N CYS A 21 15.06 -7.25 -13.26
CA CYS A 21 15.85 -7.93 -12.23
C CYS A 21 16.64 -9.12 -12.82
N GLU A 22 16.03 -9.94 -13.69
CA GLU A 22 16.72 -11.07 -14.36
C GLU A 22 17.88 -10.60 -15.25
N LYS A 23 17.77 -9.43 -15.88
CA LYS A 23 18.87 -8.85 -16.67
C LYS A 23 20.04 -8.35 -15.82
N GLN A 24 19.78 -7.89 -14.60
CA GLN A 24 20.82 -7.52 -13.63
C GLN A 24 21.45 -8.75 -12.95
N GLN A 25 20.69 -9.84 -12.75
CA GLN A 25 21.15 -11.09 -12.14
C GLN A 25 21.88 -12.04 -13.10
N SER A 26 21.90 -11.80 -14.40
CA SER A 26 22.60 -12.68 -15.36
C SER A 26 24.14 -12.67 -15.20
N SER A 27 24.69 -12.04 -14.16
CA SER A 27 26.12 -12.07 -13.80
C SER A 27 26.44 -12.87 -12.53
N ALA A 28 25.47 -13.52 -11.86
CA ALA A 28 25.74 -14.32 -10.67
C ALA A 28 25.00 -15.68 -10.75
N ALA A 29 25.74 -16.75 -10.55
CA ALA A 29 25.28 -18.13 -10.68
C ALA A 29 24.50 -18.59 -9.44
N GLY A 30 23.33 -19.23 -9.65
CA GLY A 30 22.68 -20.12 -8.71
C GLY A 30 21.22 -19.78 -8.38
N VAL A 31 20.24 -20.45 -9.02
CA VAL A 31 18.81 -20.24 -8.71
C VAL A 31 17.98 -21.54 -8.77
N PRO A 32 17.64 -22.18 -7.61
CA PRO A 32 16.49 -23.08 -7.50
C PRO A 32 15.17 -22.36 -7.16
N LEU A 33 15.18 -21.22 -6.45
CA LEU A 33 13.98 -20.53 -5.92
C LEU A 33 13.20 -19.81 -7.03
N ALA A 34 13.87 -19.16 -7.97
CA ALA A 34 13.21 -18.48 -9.08
C ALA A 34 12.38 -19.45 -9.95
N LYS A 35 12.81 -20.71 -10.08
CA LYS A 35 12.03 -21.75 -10.76
C LYS A 35 10.75 -22.11 -10.00
N LYS A 36 10.75 -22.11 -8.69
CA LYS A 36 9.58 -22.41 -7.84
C LYS A 36 8.56 -21.28 -7.91
N ILE A 37 9.01 -20.04 -7.81
CA ILE A 37 8.17 -18.83 -7.96
C ILE A 37 7.59 -18.77 -9.38
N LEU A 38 8.38 -19.01 -10.41
CA LEU A 38 7.92 -19.04 -11.79
C LEU A 38 6.87 -20.15 -12.02
N TRP A 39 7.00 -21.29 -11.36
CA TRP A 39 6.03 -22.37 -11.43
C TRP A 39 4.69 -22.01 -10.78
N GLU A 40 4.69 -21.37 -9.62
CA GLU A 40 3.47 -20.88 -8.95
C GLU A 40 2.77 -19.77 -9.76
N VAL A 41 3.51 -18.85 -10.37
CA VAL A 41 2.95 -17.83 -11.28
C VAL A 41 2.32 -18.45 -12.51
N VAL A 42 2.95 -19.49 -13.08
CA VAL A 42 2.39 -20.25 -14.22
C VAL A 42 1.13 -21.03 -13.81
N ARG A 43 1.08 -21.54 -12.58
CA ARG A 43 -0.09 -22.22 -12.01
C ARG A 43 -1.26 -21.26 -11.79
N MET A 44 -1.00 -20.09 -11.26
CA MET A 44 -2.01 -19.02 -11.14
C MET A 44 -2.54 -18.56 -12.49
N LYS A 45 -1.67 -18.37 -13.51
CA LYS A 45 -2.10 -18.07 -14.90
C LYS A 45 -3.07 -19.12 -15.46
N LYS A 46 -2.85 -20.40 -15.17
CA LYS A 46 -3.75 -21.49 -15.61
C LYS A 46 -5.09 -21.48 -14.87
N MET A 47 -5.10 -21.14 -13.58
CA MET A 47 -6.35 -21.00 -12.80
C MET A 47 -7.19 -19.79 -13.27
N PHE A 48 -6.56 -18.63 -13.50
CA PHE A 48 -7.25 -17.45 -14.03
C PHE A 48 -7.80 -17.64 -15.45
N LYS A 49 -7.07 -18.33 -16.34
CA LYS A 49 -7.59 -18.68 -17.67
C LYS A 49 -8.78 -19.63 -17.61
N ARG A 50 -8.83 -20.55 -16.65
CA ARG A 50 -9.97 -21.46 -16.44
C ARG A 50 -11.18 -20.73 -15.86
N ALA A 51 -10.98 -19.79 -14.92
CA ALA A 51 -12.05 -18.96 -14.38
C ALA A 51 -12.65 -18.01 -15.44
N ALA A 52 -11.83 -17.41 -16.29
CA ALA A 52 -12.30 -16.56 -17.40
C ALA A 52 -13.08 -17.35 -18.46
N ALA A 53 -12.65 -18.58 -18.76
CA ALA A 53 -13.35 -19.46 -19.72
C ALA A 53 -14.71 -19.92 -19.17
N SER A 54 -14.86 -20.14 -17.86
CA SER A 54 -16.13 -20.51 -17.25
C SER A 54 -17.14 -19.35 -17.18
N MET A 55 -16.67 -18.11 -17.04
CA MET A 55 -17.56 -16.92 -17.08
C MET A 55 -18.07 -16.60 -18.50
N THR A 56 -17.28 -16.82 -19.53
CA THR A 56 -17.74 -16.66 -20.93
C THR A 56 -18.74 -17.72 -21.33
N ALA A 57 -18.62 -18.94 -20.82
CA ALA A 57 -19.60 -20.00 -21.09
C ALA A 57 -20.97 -19.74 -20.41
N ALA A 58 -20.98 -19.15 -19.21
CA ALA A 58 -22.20 -18.77 -18.49
C ALA A 58 -22.95 -17.58 -19.16
N ALA A 59 -22.21 -16.62 -19.73
CA ALA A 59 -22.78 -15.48 -20.44
C ALA A 59 -23.46 -15.86 -21.78
N MET A 60 -22.98 -16.92 -22.44
CA MET A 60 -23.59 -17.41 -23.70
C MET A 60 -24.84 -18.29 -23.47
N ALA A 61 -25.02 -18.86 -22.28
CA ALA A 61 -26.20 -19.69 -21.98
C ALA A 61 -27.46 -18.88 -21.66
N VAL A 62 -27.34 -17.59 -21.30
CA VAL A 62 -28.48 -16.70 -20.98
C VAL A 62 -29.07 -16.02 -22.22
N SER A 63 -28.40 -16.01 -23.36
CA SER A 63 -28.83 -15.30 -24.58
C SER A 63 -29.66 -16.14 -25.56
N MET A 64 -29.98 -17.42 -25.25
CA MET A 64 -30.76 -18.28 -26.16
C MET A 64 -32.19 -18.62 -25.74
N THR A 65 -32.78 -17.95 -24.73
CA THR A 65 -34.15 -18.24 -24.23
C THR A 65 -35.13 -17.11 -24.37
N ALA A 66 -35.00 -16.30 -25.43
CA ALA A 66 -36.04 -15.27 -25.69
C ALA A 66 -36.38 -15.24 -27.20
N CYS A 67 -37.09 -16.26 -27.66
CA CYS A 67 -37.95 -16.16 -28.85
C CYS A 67 -38.99 -17.28 -28.83
N GLY A 68 -40.26 -16.87 -28.71
CA GLY A 68 -41.39 -17.71 -29.06
C GLY A 68 -42.62 -17.57 -28.17
N GLY A 69 -43.70 -16.93 -28.70
CA GLY A 69 -45.06 -17.26 -28.33
C GLY A 69 -45.98 -16.10 -27.90
N SER A 70 -46.75 -15.63 -28.85
CA SER A 70 -47.88 -14.68 -28.78
C SER A 70 -49.02 -15.12 -27.83
N GLY A 71 -49.78 -14.13 -27.25
CA GLY A 71 -51.14 -14.36 -26.73
C GLY A 71 -51.65 -13.30 -25.72
N ALA A 72 -52.35 -12.33 -26.24
CA ALA A 72 -53.50 -11.54 -25.76
C ALA A 72 -53.82 -11.28 -24.26
N ALA A 73 -53.93 -9.98 -23.97
CA ALA A 73 -54.99 -9.24 -23.25
C ALA A 73 -55.24 -9.47 -21.75
N ASN A 74 -55.05 -8.51 -20.88
CA ASN A 74 -56.06 -7.53 -20.43
C ASN A 74 -55.53 -6.56 -19.36
N ALA A 75 -56.11 -5.38 -19.36
CA ALA A 75 -55.80 -4.22 -18.56
C ALA A 75 -55.98 -4.40 -17.03
N THR A 76 -55.23 -3.68 -16.19
CA THR A 76 -55.74 -2.57 -15.35
C THR A 76 -54.70 -2.11 -14.30
N GLN A 77 -54.59 -0.81 -14.24
CA GLN A 77 -54.21 0.09 -13.14
C GLN A 77 -52.72 0.37 -12.79
N ALA A 78 -52.51 1.65 -12.88
CA ALA A 78 -51.32 2.43 -12.55
C ALA A 78 -50.95 2.36 -11.06
N ALA A 79 -49.67 2.34 -10.84
CA ALA A 79 -49.03 2.95 -9.69
C ALA A 79 -47.74 3.61 -10.17
N ASP A 80 -47.69 4.93 -9.99
CA ASP A 80 -46.54 5.79 -10.21
C ASP A 80 -45.33 5.25 -9.48
N ALA A 81 -44.32 4.87 -10.23
CA ALA A 81 -42.97 4.72 -9.72
C ALA A 81 -42.06 5.61 -10.61
N SER A 82 -41.73 6.77 -10.06
CA SER A 82 -40.73 7.68 -10.60
C SER A 82 -39.48 6.88 -10.97
N ALA A 83 -39.19 6.78 -12.25
CA ALA A 83 -37.95 6.26 -12.77
C ALA A 83 -36.87 7.27 -12.40
N ALA A 84 -35.95 6.87 -11.54
CA ALA A 84 -34.66 7.54 -11.42
C ALA A 84 -33.93 7.35 -12.75
N GLU A 85 -33.81 8.42 -13.52
CA GLU A 85 -32.94 8.49 -14.69
C GLU A 85 -31.52 8.20 -14.23
N GLY A 86 -31.02 7.04 -14.61
CA GLY A 86 -29.61 6.72 -14.49
C GLY A 86 -28.82 7.69 -15.35
N SER A 87 -28.11 8.62 -14.73
CA SER A 87 -27.13 9.46 -15.39
C SER A 87 -26.05 8.54 -15.95
N GLU A 88 -26.12 8.27 -17.25
CA GLU A 88 -24.94 7.77 -17.99
C GLU A 88 -23.89 8.87 -17.94
N THR A 89 -22.91 8.72 -17.04
CA THR A 89 -21.72 9.56 -17.00
C THR A 89 -20.96 9.33 -18.31
N ALA A 90 -21.03 10.30 -19.22
CA ALA A 90 -20.28 10.27 -20.46
C ALA A 90 -18.79 10.17 -20.13
N ALA A 91 -18.12 9.10 -20.59
CA ALA A 91 -16.68 8.92 -20.44
C ALA A 91 -15.96 10.19 -20.94
N SER A 92 -15.04 10.72 -20.11
CA SER A 92 -14.28 11.93 -20.44
C SER A 92 -13.50 11.71 -21.73
N THR A 93 -13.61 12.66 -22.67
CA THR A 93 -12.89 12.65 -23.95
C THR A 93 -11.47 13.19 -23.86
N ILE A 94 -10.97 13.49 -22.62
CA ILE A 94 -9.63 14.03 -22.40
C ILE A 94 -8.57 13.03 -22.89
N ASP A 95 -7.69 13.49 -23.80
CA ASP A 95 -6.54 12.70 -24.25
C ASP A 95 -5.57 12.47 -23.08
N ASN A 96 -4.98 11.28 -22.98
CA ASN A 96 -4.06 10.94 -21.90
C ASN A 96 -2.87 11.89 -21.82
N LYS A 97 -2.33 12.35 -22.93
CA LYS A 97 -1.22 13.32 -23.00
C LYS A 97 -1.53 14.67 -22.32
N ASP A 98 -2.82 15.01 -22.20
CA ASP A 98 -3.32 16.26 -21.60
C ASP A 98 -3.69 16.06 -20.11
N ILE A 99 -3.60 14.82 -19.60
CA ILE A 99 -3.79 14.50 -18.20
C ILE A 99 -2.49 14.73 -17.43
N LYS A 100 -2.57 15.54 -16.37
CA LYS A 100 -1.50 15.76 -15.42
C LYS A 100 -1.97 15.39 -14.01
N ILE A 101 -1.22 14.50 -13.34
CA ILE A 101 -1.50 14.05 -11.98
C ILE A 101 -0.37 14.53 -11.08
N GLY A 102 -0.74 15.18 -9.96
CA GLY A 102 0.17 15.62 -8.92
C GLY A 102 0.42 14.55 -7.88
N VAL A 103 1.64 14.49 -7.35
CA VAL A 103 2.04 13.59 -6.26
C VAL A 103 2.65 14.43 -5.15
N SER A 104 1.97 14.53 -4.02
CA SER A 104 2.47 15.13 -2.79
C SER A 104 2.96 14.02 -1.87
N ILE A 105 4.28 13.91 -1.72
CA ILE A 105 4.96 12.83 -1.01
C ILE A 105 5.99 13.40 -0.04
N TRP A 106 6.28 12.70 1.06
CA TRP A 106 7.28 13.16 2.04
C TRP A 106 8.67 13.31 1.42
N SER A 107 9.08 12.33 0.61
CA SER A 107 10.34 12.31 -0.12
C SER A 107 10.17 11.44 -1.36
N SER A 108 10.72 11.86 -2.48
CA SER A 108 10.80 11.05 -3.71
C SER A 108 12.18 10.37 -3.88
N THR A 109 13.06 10.50 -2.88
CA THR A 109 14.47 10.08 -2.97
C THR A 109 14.93 9.12 -1.88
N ASP A 110 14.20 8.97 -0.76
CA ASP A 110 14.48 7.92 0.23
C ASP A 110 14.14 6.52 -0.33
N VAL A 111 14.40 5.47 0.45
CA VAL A 111 14.22 4.09 -0.02
C VAL A 111 12.79 3.82 -0.47
N LEU A 112 11.78 4.06 0.38
CA LEU A 112 10.38 3.79 0.05
C LEU A 112 9.84 4.77 -1.00
N GLY A 113 10.12 6.06 -0.85
CA GLY A 113 9.63 7.09 -1.77
C GLY A 113 10.20 6.95 -3.18
N SER A 114 11.46 6.52 -3.33
CA SER A 114 12.03 6.24 -4.64
C SER A 114 11.37 5.04 -5.32
N GLN A 115 10.99 4.01 -4.56
CA GLN A 115 10.22 2.87 -5.08
C GLN A 115 8.80 3.29 -5.50
N CYS A 116 8.12 4.09 -4.66
CA CYS A 116 6.82 4.67 -4.98
C CYS A 116 6.89 5.50 -6.27
N LYS A 117 7.91 6.37 -6.37
CA LYS A 117 8.14 7.17 -7.57
C LYS A 117 8.35 6.31 -8.81
N LEU A 118 9.20 5.30 -8.73
CA LEU A 118 9.50 4.41 -9.85
C LEU A 118 8.23 3.74 -10.40
N ILE A 119 7.39 3.20 -9.52
CA ILE A 119 6.17 2.50 -9.95
C ILE A 119 5.12 3.45 -10.52
N ILE A 120 4.99 4.67 -9.99
CA ILE A 120 4.12 5.71 -10.54
C ILE A 120 4.63 6.17 -11.92
N ASP A 121 5.94 6.42 -12.07
CA ASP A 121 6.53 6.87 -13.33
C ASP A 121 6.34 5.83 -14.45
N GLU A 122 6.50 4.53 -14.15
CA GLU A 122 6.24 3.47 -15.13
C GLU A 122 4.74 3.36 -15.49
N ALA A 123 3.84 3.55 -14.52
CA ALA A 123 2.40 3.59 -14.78
C ALA A 123 2.03 4.79 -15.65
N ALA A 124 2.52 5.97 -15.31
CA ALA A 124 2.29 7.20 -16.08
C ALA A 124 2.78 7.09 -17.52
N LYS A 125 3.97 6.54 -17.71
CA LYS A 125 4.56 6.27 -19.03
C LYS A 125 3.70 5.27 -19.82
N ALA A 126 3.22 4.20 -19.18
CA ALA A 126 2.37 3.21 -19.83
C ALA A 126 1.00 3.78 -20.25
N LEU A 127 0.47 4.72 -19.49
CA LEU A 127 -0.79 5.41 -19.76
C LEU A 127 -0.61 6.62 -20.70
N GLY A 128 0.60 7.15 -20.84
CA GLY A 128 0.89 8.36 -21.61
C GLY A 128 0.40 9.63 -20.92
N VAL A 129 0.42 9.69 -19.59
CA VAL A 129 0.02 10.85 -18.77
C VAL A 129 1.24 11.53 -18.15
N GLN A 130 1.07 12.79 -17.72
CA GLN A 130 2.11 13.58 -17.07
C GLN A 130 2.02 13.44 -15.54
N VAL A 131 3.17 13.44 -14.86
CA VAL A 131 3.25 13.44 -13.39
C VAL A 131 4.10 14.61 -12.92
N GLN A 132 3.66 15.24 -11.83
CA GLN A 132 4.42 16.28 -11.14
C GLN A 132 4.53 15.94 -9.66
N TYR A 133 5.76 15.88 -9.12
CA TYR A 133 6.04 15.60 -7.73
C TYR A 133 6.29 16.89 -6.93
N VAL A 134 5.87 16.87 -5.65
CA VAL A 134 6.28 17.84 -4.63
C VAL A 134 6.69 17.08 -3.38
N ASP A 135 7.95 17.21 -2.97
CA ASP A 135 8.49 16.64 -1.75
C ASP A 135 8.19 17.59 -0.58
N GLN A 136 7.36 17.14 0.36
CA GLN A 136 6.86 17.97 1.47
C GLN A 136 7.54 17.69 2.83
N GLY A 137 8.28 16.60 2.95
CA GLY A 137 9.11 16.27 4.11
C GLY A 137 8.36 16.06 5.42
N HIS A 138 7.06 15.70 5.38
CA HIS A 138 6.18 15.64 6.54
C HIS A 138 6.05 16.97 7.32
N VAL A 139 6.37 18.09 6.67
CA VAL A 139 6.18 19.43 7.27
C VAL A 139 4.79 19.94 6.91
N SER A 140 3.94 20.18 7.91
CA SER A 140 2.50 20.43 7.74
C SER A 140 2.19 21.60 6.78
N GLU A 141 2.93 22.70 6.91
CA GLU A 141 2.80 23.84 6.01
C GLU A 141 3.17 23.49 4.56
N LYS A 142 4.18 22.64 4.36
CA LYS A 142 4.56 22.18 3.03
C LYS A 142 3.56 21.16 2.46
N VAL A 143 2.96 20.33 3.30
CA VAL A 143 1.88 19.42 2.87
C VAL A 143 0.72 20.23 2.31
N THR A 144 0.26 21.24 3.04
CA THR A 144 -0.81 22.14 2.58
C THR A 144 -0.41 22.87 1.30
N ALA A 145 0.76 23.52 1.28
CA ALA A 145 1.25 24.27 0.12
C ALA A 145 1.45 23.41 -1.13
N SER A 146 1.79 22.12 -0.96
CA SER A 146 1.99 21.21 -2.09
C SER A 146 0.72 20.99 -2.91
N VAL A 147 -0.44 20.89 -2.26
CA VAL A 147 -1.73 20.73 -2.94
C VAL A 147 -2.09 21.98 -3.72
N GLU A 148 -1.89 23.16 -3.13
CA GLU A 148 -2.11 24.46 -3.81
C GLU A 148 -1.20 24.61 -5.03
N GLN A 149 0.09 24.25 -4.87
CA GLN A 149 1.08 24.29 -5.95
C GLN A 149 0.70 23.34 -7.11
N LEU A 150 0.30 22.12 -6.80
CA LEU A 150 -0.09 21.13 -7.80
C LEU A 150 -1.38 21.52 -8.52
N ALA A 151 -2.38 22.04 -7.80
CA ALA A 151 -3.60 22.55 -8.40
C ALA A 151 -3.31 23.74 -9.32
N ALA A 152 -2.49 24.71 -8.89
CA ALA A 152 -2.07 25.87 -9.68
C ALA A 152 -1.23 25.46 -10.91
N ALA A 153 -0.50 24.36 -10.84
CA ALA A 153 0.26 23.78 -11.96
C ALA A 153 -0.64 23.09 -13.00
N GLY A 154 -1.96 23.05 -12.80
CA GLY A 154 -2.94 22.49 -13.71
C GLY A 154 -3.06 20.97 -13.62
N CYS A 155 -2.73 20.36 -12.47
CA CYS A 155 -3.04 18.97 -12.23
C CYS A 155 -4.56 18.79 -12.13
N GLN A 156 -5.13 17.81 -12.84
CA GLN A 156 -6.55 17.45 -12.77
C GLN A 156 -6.85 16.49 -11.62
N GLY A 157 -5.82 15.89 -11.05
CA GLY A 157 -5.90 15.05 -9.88
C GLY A 157 -4.62 15.06 -9.08
N ILE A 158 -4.73 14.81 -7.79
CA ILE A 158 -3.62 14.81 -6.84
C ILE A 158 -3.72 13.56 -5.97
N ILE A 159 -2.60 12.89 -5.76
CA ILE A 159 -2.45 11.91 -4.68
C ILE A 159 -1.55 12.47 -3.59
N ILE A 160 -1.91 12.23 -2.33
CA ILE A 160 -1.25 12.84 -1.18
C ILE A 160 -0.98 11.83 -0.06
N CYS A 161 0.24 11.88 0.50
CA CYS A 161 0.55 11.32 1.80
C CYS A 161 0.56 12.46 2.84
N LYS A 162 -0.51 12.56 3.63
CA LYS A 162 -0.60 13.57 4.71
C LYS A 162 0.28 13.23 5.89
N SER A 163 0.60 14.22 6.72
CA SER A 163 1.26 14.02 8.03
C SER A 163 0.23 14.00 9.17
N SER A 164 -0.80 14.83 9.08
CA SER A 164 -1.90 14.91 10.04
C SER A 164 -3.25 15.09 9.34
N ASP A 165 -4.35 14.79 10.04
CA ASP A 165 -5.71 14.96 9.50
C ASP A 165 -6.04 16.43 9.25
N THR A 166 -5.51 17.35 10.05
CA THR A 166 -5.80 18.78 9.95
C THR A 166 -5.42 19.40 8.61
N GLU A 167 -4.38 18.88 7.95
CA GLU A 167 -3.94 19.30 6.61
C GLU A 167 -4.99 19.04 5.55
N MET A 168 -5.79 17.97 5.72
CA MET A 168 -6.79 17.58 4.76
C MET A 168 -7.94 18.57 4.63
N THR A 169 -8.20 19.39 5.65
CA THR A 169 -9.21 20.46 5.58
C THR A 169 -8.89 21.44 4.44
N SER A 170 -7.65 21.90 4.36
CA SER A 170 -7.21 22.81 3.29
C SER A 170 -7.09 22.08 1.96
N ALA A 171 -6.51 20.87 1.96
CA ALA A 171 -6.35 20.08 0.75
C ALA A 171 -7.69 19.79 0.03
N ILE A 172 -8.71 19.35 0.79
CA ILE A 172 -10.05 19.10 0.24
C ILE A 172 -10.69 20.38 -0.29
N LYS A 173 -10.60 21.49 0.45
CA LYS A 173 -11.14 22.78 -0.02
C LYS A 173 -10.44 23.25 -1.29
N THR A 174 -9.11 23.22 -1.34
CA THR A 174 -8.35 23.60 -2.54
C THR A 174 -8.75 22.74 -3.74
N CYS A 175 -8.91 21.44 -3.54
CA CYS A 175 -9.31 20.53 -4.61
C CYS A 175 -10.75 20.75 -5.08
N ASN A 176 -11.68 21.03 -4.15
CA ASN A 176 -13.07 21.39 -4.49
C ASN A 176 -13.14 22.68 -5.32
N ASP A 177 -12.44 23.74 -4.87
CA ASP A 177 -12.45 25.05 -5.52
C ASP A 177 -11.88 24.98 -6.95
N ASN A 178 -10.87 24.12 -7.15
CA ASN A 178 -10.20 23.95 -8.44
C ASN A 178 -10.73 22.77 -9.28
N LYS A 179 -11.72 22.00 -8.77
CA LYS A 179 -12.28 20.80 -9.42
C LYS A 179 -11.22 19.75 -9.71
N VAL A 180 -10.33 19.50 -8.76
CA VAL A 180 -9.23 18.54 -8.83
C VAL A 180 -9.56 17.32 -8.02
N TYR A 181 -9.47 16.12 -8.58
CA TYR A 181 -9.65 14.89 -7.83
C TYR A 181 -8.53 14.67 -6.82
N LEU A 182 -8.87 14.21 -5.62
CA LEU A 182 -7.95 14.00 -4.51
C LEU A 182 -8.09 12.59 -3.96
N ALA A 183 -6.99 11.85 -3.92
CA ALA A 183 -6.90 10.58 -3.19
C ALA A 183 -5.75 10.61 -2.18
N GLN A 184 -5.87 9.86 -1.11
CA GLN A 184 -4.79 9.65 -0.14
C GLN A 184 -4.11 8.31 -0.36
N PHE A 185 -2.87 8.19 0.09
CA PHE A 185 -2.18 6.91 0.20
C PHE A 185 -1.43 6.82 1.54
N PHE A 186 -1.22 5.59 2.02
CA PHE A 186 -0.67 5.18 3.30
C PHE A 186 -1.53 5.53 4.52
N ARG A 187 -2.09 6.72 4.58
CA ARG A 187 -2.78 7.26 5.76
C ARG A 187 -4.22 7.63 5.41
N VAL A 188 -5.13 7.40 6.34
CA VAL A 188 -6.54 7.76 6.22
C VAL A 188 -6.91 8.87 7.18
N ILE A 189 -8.01 9.57 6.92
CA ILE A 189 -8.62 10.48 7.90
C ILE A 189 -9.31 9.63 8.95
N SER A 190 -8.96 9.82 10.22
CA SER A 190 -9.59 9.10 11.32
C SER A 190 -11.05 9.53 11.49
N GLN A 191 -11.98 8.61 11.31
CA GLN A 191 -13.39 8.86 11.55
C GLN A 191 -13.67 9.11 13.04
N GLU A 192 -12.91 8.48 13.92
CA GLU A 192 -13.07 8.61 15.37
C GLU A 192 -12.49 9.93 15.90
N ASN A 193 -11.25 10.26 15.49
CA ASN A 193 -10.49 11.37 16.06
C ASN A 193 -10.64 12.68 15.28
N SER A 194 -11.11 12.63 14.03
CA SER A 194 -11.20 13.77 13.10
C SER A 194 -12.50 13.76 12.32
N LYS A 195 -13.61 13.54 13.03
CA LYS A 195 -14.93 13.31 12.42
C LYS A 195 -15.38 14.44 11.48
N ASP A 196 -15.14 15.69 11.84
CA ASP A 196 -15.48 16.86 11.04
C ASP A 196 -14.72 16.89 9.70
N ILE A 197 -13.46 16.48 9.70
CA ILE A 197 -12.64 16.38 8.49
C ILE A 197 -13.04 15.17 7.67
N TYR A 198 -13.37 14.05 8.33
CA TYR A 198 -13.92 12.87 7.66
C TYR A 198 -15.25 13.18 6.95
N ASP A 199 -16.16 13.88 7.63
CA ASP A 199 -17.43 14.32 7.05
C ASP A 199 -17.22 15.29 5.87
N LEU A 200 -16.25 16.21 5.98
CA LEU A 200 -15.86 17.10 4.89
C LEU A 200 -15.33 16.32 3.68
N ALA A 201 -14.52 15.31 3.90
CA ALA A 201 -13.95 14.46 2.86
C ALA A 201 -15.05 13.67 2.15
N THR A 202 -15.90 12.99 2.92
CA THR A 202 -16.98 12.16 2.36
C THR A 202 -18.08 12.96 1.66
N ALA A 203 -18.28 14.23 2.01
CA ALA A 203 -19.18 15.14 1.33
C ALA A 203 -18.57 15.76 0.05
N SER A 204 -17.28 15.64 -0.17
CA SER A 204 -16.61 16.24 -1.33
C SER A 204 -16.80 15.40 -2.60
N PRO A 205 -17.26 15.99 -3.72
CA PRO A 205 -17.35 15.27 -4.98
C PRO A 205 -15.98 15.02 -5.64
N TYR A 206 -14.92 15.61 -5.12
CA TYR A 206 -13.56 15.48 -5.63
C TYR A 206 -12.64 14.65 -4.74
N TYR A 207 -13.03 14.34 -3.49
CA TYR A 207 -12.30 13.38 -2.68
C TYR A 207 -12.77 11.96 -3.00
N ILE A 208 -11.87 11.12 -3.52
CA ILE A 208 -12.21 9.80 -4.04
C ILE A 208 -11.73 8.65 -3.15
N GLY A 209 -11.22 8.97 -1.96
CA GLY A 209 -10.87 7.97 -0.95
C GLY A 209 -9.39 7.89 -0.62
N ALA A 210 -9.04 6.81 0.07
CA ALA A 210 -7.70 6.53 0.52
C ALA A 210 -7.32 5.07 0.25
N VAL A 211 -6.03 4.84 0.02
CA VAL A 211 -5.42 3.51 -0.08
C VAL A 211 -4.45 3.35 1.07
N HIS A 212 -4.63 2.33 1.88
CA HIS A 212 -3.82 2.10 3.07
C HIS A 212 -3.80 0.63 3.44
N GLU A 213 -2.79 0.24 4.18
CA GLU A 213 -2.66 -1.09 4.77
C GLU A 213 -3.50 -1.24 6.05
N ASN A 214 -3.81 -2.47 6.40
CA ASN A 214 -4.33 -2.81 7.72
C ASN A 214 -3.15 -2.97 8.68
N GLU A 215 -2.72 -1.88 9.31
CA GLU A 215 -1.52 -1.84 10.13
C GLU A 215 -1.55 -2.81 11.34
N PRO A 216 -2.67 -2.95 12.07
CA PRO A 216 -2.76 -3.97 13.13
C PRO A 216 -2.59 -5.39 12.58
N GLU A 217 -3.23 -5.73 11.47
CA GLU A 217 -3.10 -7.07 10.86
C GLU A 217 -1.67 -7.33 10.37
N ASN A 218 -1.00 -6.33 9.80
CA ASN A 218 0.41 -6.43 9.41
C ASN A 218 1.29 -6.67 10.64
N GLY A 219 1.03 -5.96 11.74
CA GLY A 219 1.72 -6.16 13.01
C GLY A 219 1.56 -7.57 13.56
N GLU A 220 0.34 -8.11 13.59
CA GLU A 220 0.09 -9.50 14.01
C GLU A 220 0.87 -10.51 13.16
N LYS A 221 0.90 -10.33 11.83
CA LYS A 221 1.63 -11.20 10.90
C LYS A 221 3.13 -11.20 11.17
N LEU A 222 3.72 -10.03 11.43
CA LEU A 222 5.15 -9.92 11.73
C LEU A 222 5.51 -10.65 13.03
N VAL A 223 4.73 -10.45 14.07
CA VAL A 223 4.91 -11.17 15.35
C VAL A 223 4.74 -12.67 15.15
N GLN A 224 3.74 -13.11 14.39
CA GLN A 224 3.52 -14.52 14.13
C GLN A 224 4.73 -15.18 13.45
N ILE A 225 5.39 -14.49 12.50
CA ILE A 225 6.62 -15.01 11.87
C ILE A 225 7.69 -15.31 12.93
N LEU A 226 7.91 -14.40 13.88
CA LEU A 226 8.90 -14.56 14.94
C LEU A 226 8.52 -15.68 15.92
N LEU A 227 7.26 -15.70 16.35
CA LEU A 227 6.74 -16.70 17.29
C LEU A 227 6.84 -18.12 16.70
N ASP A 228 6.53 -18.28 15.41
CA ASP A 228 6.65 -19.57 14.69
C ASP A 228 8.11 -20.05 14.56
N LYS A 229 9.07 -19.11 14.54
CA LYS A 229 10.51 -19.43 14.55
C LYS A 229 11.03 -19.82 15.94
N GLY A 230 10.32 -19.46 16.98
CA GLY A 230 10.69 -19.75 18.36
C GLY A 230 11.16 -18.54 19.17
N ASP A 231 11.08 -17.34 18.60
CA ASP A 231 11.44 -16.10 19.29
C ASP A 231 10.42 -15.74 20.35
N ARG A 232 10.88 -15.25 21.51
CA ARG A 232 10.01 -14.94 22.65
C ARG A 232 10.30 -13.60 23.31
N ASN A 233 11.44 -12.98 22.99
CA ASN A 233 11.87 -11.74 23.60
C ASN A 233 12.12 -10.67 22.52
N ILE A 234 11.06 -9.98 22.13
CA ILE A 234 11.00 -9.16 20.93
C ILE A 234 11.22 -7.68 21.27
N GLY A 235 12.25 -7.08 20.69
CA GLY A 235 12.57 -5.65 20.78
C GLY A 235 11.85 -4.82 19.74
N LEU A 236 11.30 -3.69 20.13
CA LEU A 236 10.54 -2.79 19.26
C LEU A 236 11.32 -1.52 18.93
N ILE A 237 11.37 -1.16 17.64
CA ILE A 237 11.96 0.08 17.15
C ILE A 237 10.90 0.85 16.35
N GLY A 238 10.35 1.93 16.94
CA GLY A 238 9.46 2.87 16.26
C GLY A 238 10.23 3.99 15.59
N TRP A 239 9.57 4.79 14.74
CA TRP A 239 10.21 5.99 14.20
C TRP A 239 9.89 7.25 15.00
N GLU A 240 8.63 7.54 15.28
CA GLU A 240 8.21 8.70 16.08
C GLU A 240 7.11 8.33 17.06
N GLN A 241 7.20 8.86 18.27
CA GLN A 241 6.19 8.64 19.29
C GLN A 241 4.86 9.31 18.88
N GLY A 242 3.76 8.56 18.92
CA GLY A 242 2.43 9.07 18.64
C GLY A 242 2.05 9.08 17.15
N ASP A 243 2.92 8.64 16.24
CA ASP A 243 2.53 8.46 14.84
C ASP A 243 1.43 7.39 14.72
N ALA A 244 0.37 7.70 13.98
CA ALA A 244 -0.81 6.85 13.89
C ALA A 244 -0.53 5.50 13.23
N THR A 245 0.34 5.45 12.22
CA THR A 245 0.74 4.23 11.53
C THR A 245 1.55 3.33 12.45
N TRP A 246 2.52 3.93 13.18
CA TRP A 246 3.28 3.23 14.20
C TRP A 246 2.39 2.65 15.30
N LEU A 247 1.46 3.45 15.82
CA LEU A 247 0.53 3.01 16.86
C LEU A 247 -0.32 1.82 16.40
N GLY A 248 -0.80 1.85 15.16
CA GLY A 248 -1.54 0.72 14.57
C GLY A 248 -0.72 -0.56 14.49
N ARG A 249 0.54 -0.49 14.01
CA ARG A 249 1.47 -1.63 13.99
C ARG A 249 1.74 -2.16 15.39
N TRP A 250 2.01 -1.28 16.34
CA TRP A 250 2.27 -1.65 17.73
C TRP A 250 1.04 -2.30 18.39
N GLU A 251 -0.17 -1.84 18.07
CA GLU A 251 -1.41 -2.52 18.49
C GLU A 251 -1.43 -3.97 17.99
N GLY A 252 -1.11 -4.19 16.72
CA GLY A 252 -1.00 -5.52 16.14
C GLY A 252 0.07 -6.39 16.81
N TYR A 253 1.24 -5.83 17.12
CA TYR A 253 2.29 -6.59 17.84
C TYR A 253 1.79 -7.05 19.22
N LYS A 254 1.12 -6.17 19.96
CA LYS A 254 0.54 -6.52 21.27
C LYS A 254 -0.53 -7.60 21.14
N ALA A 255 -1.45 -7.43 20.19
CA ALA A 255 -2.53 -8.40 19.98
C ALA A 255 -1.98 -9.79 19.59
N GLY A 256 -0.97 -9.85 18.72
CA GLY A 256 -0.31 -11.09 18.33
C GLY A 256 0.36 -11.81 19.51
N VAL A 257 1.10 -11.08 20.35
CA VAL A 257 1.73 -11.64 21.56
C VAL A 257 0.69 -12.05 22.60
N GLU A 258 -0.33 -11.25 22.85
CA GLU A 258 -1.42 -11.58 23.78
C GLU A 258 -2.15 -12.86 23.36
N LYS A 259 -2.44 -13.01 22.09
CA LYS A 259 -3.07 -14.21 21.52
C LYS A 259 -2.18 -15.43 21.72
N TRP A 260 -0.89 -15.33 21.35
CA TRP A 260 0.08 -16.40 21.55
C TRP A 260 0.13 -16.83 23.03
N ASN A 261 0.27 -15.89 23.93
CA ASN A 261 0.40 -16.13 25.35
C ASN A 261 -0.86 -16.79 25.96
N ALA A 262 -2.04 -16.47 25.43
CA ALA A 262 -3.29 -17.12 25.84
C ALA A 262 -3.37 -18.58 25.39
N GLU A 263 -2.84 -18.88 24.21
CA GLU A 263 -2.82 -20.22 23.62
C GLU A 263 -1.64 -21.09 24.15
N HIS A 264 -0.55 -20.44 24.62
CA HIS A 264 0.69 -21.12 25.05
C HIS A 264 1.14 -20.64 26.46
N PRO A 265 0.42 -21.01 27.54
CA PRO A 265 0.71 -20.50 28.90
C PRO A 265 2.09 -20.86 29.43
N ASP A 266 2.69 -21.95 28.94
CA ASP A 266 4.03 -22.41 29.34
C ASP A 266 5.15 -21.92 28.40
N ASP A 267 4.81 -21.14 27.34
CA ASP A 267 5.74 -20.65 26.32
C ASP A 267 5.44 -19.18 25.95
N GLN A 268 5.61 -18.32 26.96
CA GLN A 268 5.23 -16.92 26.89
C GLN A 268 6.23 -16.07 26.11
N ALA A 269 5.71 -15.18 25.26
CA ALA A 269 6.49 -14.15 24.59
C ALA A 269 6.28 -12.77 25.23
N LYS A 270 7.23 -11.86 25.04
CA LYS A 270 7.16 -10.47 25.51
C LYS A 270 7.68 -9.48 24.49
N LEU A 271 7.14 -8.27 24.55
CA LEU A 271 7.61 -7.11 23.79
C LEU A 271 8.38 -6.18 24.72
N SER A 272 9.43 -5.56 24.21
CA SER A 272 10.08 -4.43 24.90
C SER A 272 9.22 -3.17 24.84
N GLU A 273 9.53 -2.19 25.69
CA GLU A 273 9.15 -0.81 25.39
C GLU A 273 9.85 -0.34 24.11
N PRO A 274 9.17 0.45 23.24
CA PRO A 274 9.75 0.89 21.99
C PRO A 274 10.93 1.84 22.18
N GLN A 275 11.98 1.66 21.38
CA GLN A 275 12.99 2.68 21.14
C GLN A 275 12.63 3.46 19.87
N TYR A 276 12.80 4.78 19.88
CA TYR A 276 12.42 5.61 18.75
C TYR A 276 13.65 6.04 17.95
N ALA A 277 13.67 5.68 16.67
CA ALA A 277 14.81 5.82 15.77
C ALA A 277 14.74 7.08 14.87
N GLY A 278 13.61 7.78 14.84
CA GLY A 278 13.31 8.67 13.73
C GLY A 278 13.26 7.90 12.40
N THR A 279 13.64 8.56 11.31
CA THR A 279 13.63 7.97 9.96
C THR A 279 15.05 7.73 9.41
N SER A 280 16.06 7.58 10.27
CA SER A 280 17.45 7.45 9.87
C SER A 280 18.06 6.10 10.21
N SER A 281 19.02 5.66 9.39
CA SER A 281 19.81 4.46 9.65
C SER A 281 20.64 4.57 10.94
N GLU A 282 21.17 5.75 11.26
CA GLU A 282 21.88 6.00 12.52
C GLU A 282 20.96 5.80 13.73
N GLY A 283 19.73 6.32 13.66
CA GLY A 283 18.72 6.14 14.70
C GLY A 283 18.35 4.67 14.89
N GLY A 284 18.11 3.94 13.81
CA GLY A 284 17.83 2.50 13.83
C GLY A 284 18.98 1.69 14.46
N SER A 285 20.21 2.03 14.13
CA SER A 285 21.40 1.41 14.72
C SER A 285 21.50 1.65 16.23
N LYS A 286 21.32 2.90 16.68
CA LYS A 286 21.36 3.25 18.11
C LYS A 286 20.24 2.55 18.90
N ALA A 287 19.03 2.49 18.32
CA ALA A 287 17.90 1.83 18.96
C ALA A 287 18.13 0.32 19.12
N ALA A 288 18.64 -0.35 18.10
CA ALA A 288 18.99 -1.77 18.15
C ALA A 288 20.11 -2.04 19.18
N GLU A 289 21.16 -1.23 19.20
CA GLU A 289 22.26 -1.33 20.19
C GLU A 289 21.75 -1.13 21.62
N ALA A 290 20.85 -0.18 21.84
CA ALA A 290 20.23 0.05 23.14
C ALA A 290 19.41 -1.14 23.61
N LEU A 291 18.60 -1.73 22.74
CA LEU A 291 17.78 -2.91 23.04
C LEU A 291 18.66 -4.14 23.36
N MET A 292 19.65 -4.43 22.53
CA MET A 292 20.60 -5.53 22.75
C MET A 292 21.42 -5.37 24.04
N SER A 293 21.72 -4.12 24.41
CA SER A 293 22.46 -3.83 25.66
C SER A 293 21.57 -3.93 26.90
N ALA A 294 20.30 -3.53 26.78
CA ALA A 294 19.33 -3.56 27.89
C ALA A 294 18.86 -4.97 28.22
N ASP A 295 18.72 -5.84 27.22
CA ASP A 295 18.30 -7.22 27.39
C ASP A 295 19.20 -8.19 26.60
N PRO A 296 20.16 -8.84 27.27
CA PRO A 296 21.03 -9.85 26.64
C PRO A 296 20.30 -11.10 26.13
N THR A 297 19.04 -11.30 26.52
CA THR A 297 18.20 -12.43 26.09
C THR A 297 17.32 -12.10 24.89
N LEU A 298 17.48 -10.90 24.32
CA LEU A 298 16.75 -10.46 23.13
C LEU A 298 17.02 -11.41 21.96
N ASP A 299 15.97 -11.97 21.38
CA ASP A 299 16.05 -12.94 20.28
C ASP A 299 15.41 -12.43 18.98
N ALA A 300 14.65 -11.32 19.03
CA ALA A 300 14.11 -10.71 17.84
C ALA A 300 14.02 -9.17 17.91
N LEU A 301 13.98 -8.54 16.74
CA LEU A 301 13.73 -7.10 16.56
C LEU A 301 12.65 -6.85 15.52
N ILE A 302 11.77 -5.90 15.81
CA ILE A 302 10.81 -5.36 14.84
C ILE A 302 11.07 -3.85 14.65
N PRO A 303 11.94 -3.46 13.71
CA PRO A 303 11.95 -2.10 13.19
C PRO A 303 10.66 -1.85 12.42
N ALA A 304 9.92 -0.81 12.79
CA ALA A 304 8.55 -0.60 12.31
C ALA A 304 8.45 -0.03 10.89
N GLY A 305 9.54 0.00 10.15
CA GLY A 305 9.63 0.64 8.84
C GLY A 305 10.06 2.11 8.97
N GLY A 306 9.50 2.99 8.17
CA GLY A 306 9.88 4.40 8.12
C GLY A 306 10.85 4.70 6.97
N GLY A 307 10.56 4.12 5.79
CA GLY A 307 11.33 4.32 4.56
C GLY A 307 12.47 3.33 4.35
N GLY A 308 12.64 2.34 5.22
CA GLY A 308 13.71 1.33 5.18
C GLY A 308 15.00 1.74 5.88
N ASP A 309 15.27 3.01 6.12
CA ASP A 309 16.53 3.47 6.72
C ASP A 309 16.74 3.01 8.17
N PRO A 310 15.73 3.09 9.08
CA PRO A 310 15.86 2.52 10.43
C PRO A 310 16.09 1.00 10.42
N LEU A 311 15.43 0.29 9.51
CA LEU A 311 15.61 -1.14 9.32
C LEU A 311 17.04 -1.47 8.91
N GLN A 312 17.62 -0.76 7.93
CA GLN A 312 18.99 -0.94 7.52
C GLN A 312 19.98 -0.71 8.68
N GLY A 313 19.70 0.32 9.50
CA GLY A 313 20.49 0.62 10.70
C GLY A 313 20.45 -0.48 11.75
N ALA A 314 19.27 -1.03 12.00
CA ALA A 314 19.09 -2.13 12.94
C ALA A 314 19.80 -3.41 12.48
N ILE A 315 19.67 -3.78 11.20
CA ILE A 315 20.38 -4.92 10.61
C ILE A 315 21.88 -4.73 10.77
N ALA A 316 22.42 -3.57 10.39
CA ALA A 316 23.85 -3.28 10.51
C ALA A 316 24.36 -3.33 11.97
N ALA A 317 23.54 -2.98 12.95
CA ALA A 317 23.88 -3.09 14.37
C ALA A 317 23.98 -4.57 14.83
N VAL A 318 23.02 -5.39 14.42
CA VAL A 318 23.01 -6.83 14.72
C VAL A 318 24.20 -7.54 14.05
N GLU A 319 24.48 -7.21 12.80
CA GLU A 319 25.66 -7.73 12.07
C GLU A 319 26.97 -7.35 12.76
N ARG A 320 27.16 -6.08 13.15
CA ARG A 320 28.36 -5.61 13.88
C ARG A 320 28.52 -6.29 15.22
N ALA A 321 27.42 -6.62 15.90
CA ALA A 321 27.44 -7.35 17.15
C ALA A 321 27.73 -8.86 16.96
N GLY A 322 27.78 -9.35 15.73
CA GLY A 322 27.96 -10.78 15.40
C GLY A 322 26.75 -11.64 15.79
N LYS A 323 25.56 -11.05 15.88
CA LYS A 323 24.35 -11.70 16.39
C LYS A 323 23.31 -12.04 15.28
N THR A 324 23.71 -12.04 14.02
CA THR A 324 22.80 -12.31 12.87
C THR A 324 22.12 -13.69 12.96
N GLN A 325 22.69 -14.65 13.68
CA GLN A 325 22.10 -15.97 13.87
C GLN A 325 21.33 -16.11 15.19
N ASP A 326 21.42 -15.09 16.07
CA ASP A 326 20.84 -15.11 17.41
C ASP A 326 19.64 -14.16 17.53
N ILE A 327 19.51 -13.19 16.62
CA ILE A 327 18.44 -12.18 16.62
C ILE A 327 17.78 -12.13 15.26
N ASP A 328 16.54 -12.58 15.22
CA ASP A 328 15.70 -12.49 14.03
C ASP A 328 15.15 -11.07 13.81
N ILE A 329 15.11 -10.61 12.58
CA ILE A 329 14.58 -9.30 12.23
C ILE A 329 13.41 -9.44 11.26
N VAL A 330 12.28 -8.86 11.60
CA VAL A 330 11.14 -8.69 10.70
C VAL A 330 10.78 -7.21 10.60
N SER A 331 10.19 -6.78 9.50
CA SER A 331 9.79 -5.38 9.33
C SER A 331 8.61 -5.24 8.36
N THR A 332 8.08 -4.03 8.30
CA THR A 332 7.22 -3.55 7.22
C THR A 332 8.08 -2.63 6.35
N ASP A 333 7.91 -2.62 5.07
CA ASP A 333 8.66 -1.92 4.02
C ASP A 333 9.76 -2.77 3.36
N PHE A 334 9.66 -2.85 2.05
CA PHE A 334 10.59 -3.64 1.24
C PHE A 334 11.94 -2.95 1.09
N LEU A 335 13.01 -3.68 1.42
CA LEU A 335 14.35 -3.30 0.98
C LEU A 335 14.60 -3.83 -0.43
N PRO A 336 15.38 -3.10 -1.26
CA PRO A 336 15.71 -3.56 -2.62
C PRO A 336 16.39 -4.93 -2.68
N ASP A 337 17.11 -5.29 -1.63
CA ASP A 337 17.86 -6.54 -1.45
C ASP A 337 17.16 -7.54 -0.52
N LEU A 338 15.85 -7.39 -0.28
CA LEU A 338 15.07 -8.25 0.63
C LEU A 338 15.27 -9.75 0.35
N GLY A 339 15.25 -10.17 -0.93
CA GLY A 339 15.45 -11.57 -1.29
C GLY A 339 16.79 -12.14 -0.80
N GLU A 340 17.87 -11.37 -0.93
CA GLU A 340 19.19 -11.75 -0.43
C GLU A 340 19.23 -11.81 1.10
N ARG A 341 18.57 -10.86 1.78
CA ARG A 341 18.49 -10.81 3.25
C ARG A 341 17.71 -11.98 3.84
N LEU A 342 16.63 -12.40 3.19
CA LEU A 342 15.89 -13.59 3.58
C LEU A 342 16.71 -14.88 3.35
N GLU A 343 17.50 -14.93 2.28
CA GLU A 343 18.35 -16.10 1.98
C GLU A 343 19.55 -16.21 2.94
N ASN A 344 20.16 -15.11 3.33
CA ASN A 344 21.33 -15.10 4.22
C ASN A 344 20.97 -15.02 5.71
N GLY A 345 19.68 -14.85 6.04
CA GLY A 345 19.16 -14.82 7.40
C GLY A 345 19.33 -13.47 8.11
N SER A 346 19.73 -12.40 7.42
CA SER A 346 19.78 -11.06 8.02
C SER A 346 18.38 -10.43 8.19
N MET A 347 17.35 -11.03 7.58
CA MET A 347 15.93 -10.82 7.89
C MET A 347 15.20 -12.16 7.94
N ALA A 348 14.27 -12.28 8.88
CA ALA A 348 13.41 -13.46 9.04
C ALA A 348 12.11 -13.35 8.24
N GLY A 349 11.64 -12.13 7.98
CA GLY A 349 10.41 -11.92 7.24
C GLY A 349 10.09 -10.44 7.06
N GLU A 350 9.04 -10.23 6.27
CA GLU A 350 8.53 -8.91 5.95
C GLU A 350 7.02 -9.00 5.68
N SER A 351 6.28 -7.98 6.06
CA SER A 351 4.87 -7.83 5.76
C SER A 351 4.59 -6.40 5.31
N GLY A 352 3.83 -6.27 4.24
CA GLY A 352 3.44 -4.97 3.73
C GLY A 352 3.37 -4.97 2.21
N GLY A 353 3.30 -3.82 1.65
CA GLY A 353 3.11 -3.61 0.21
C GLY A 353 2.95 -2.13 -0.08
N HIS A 354 3.27 -1.30 0.89
CA HIS A 354 3.01 0.14 0.89
C HIS A 354 3.48 0.85 -0.38
N TYR A 355 4.58 0.42 -1.00
CA TYR A 355 5.03 1.02 -2.26
C TYR A 355 4.02 0.91 -3.42
N CYS A 356 3.01 0.03 -3.29
CA CYS A 356 1.91 -0.09 -4.24
C CYS A 356 0.74 0.86 -3.95
N ASP A 357 0.58 1.34 -2.73
CA ASP A 357 -0.53 2.20 -2.34
C ASP A 357 -0.63 3.47 -3.19
N PRO A 358 0.47 4.21 -3.42
CA PRO A 358 0.42 5.39 -4.27
C PRO A 358 0.11 5.05 -5.74
N LEU A 359 0.49 3.86 -6.24
CA LEU A 359 0.09 3.40 -7.57
C LEU A 359 -1.44 3.21 -7.65
N ILE A 360 -2.03 2.57 -6.65
CA ILE A 360 -3.48 2.34 -6.61
C ILE A 360 -4.21 3.68 -6.52
N ALA A 361 -3.77 4.59 -5.64
CA ALA A 361 -4.32 5.94 -5.52
C ALA A 361 -4.19 6.73 -6.84
N PHE A 362 -3.06 6.62 -7.52
CA PHE A 362 -2.82 7.21 -8.84
C PHE A 362 -3.81 6.68 -9.89
N MET A 363 -4.05 5.37 -9.91
CA MET A 363 -5.01 4.74 -10.82
C MET A 363 -6.46 5.14 -10.49
N MET A 364 -6.81 5.33 -9.21
CA MET A 364 -8.12 5.86 -8.80
C MET A 364 -8.32 7.26 -9.36
N VAL A 365 -7.34 8.16 -9.17
CA VAL A 365 -7.37 9.53 -9.70
C VAL A 365 -7.46 9.54 -11.23
N TYR A 366 -6.63 8.74 -11.91
CA TYR A 366 -6.70 8.60 -13.37
C TYR A 366 -8.08 8.18 -13.85
N ASN A 367 -8.68 7.17 -13.22
CA ASN A 367 -10.02 6.69 -13.58
C ASN A 367 -11.11 7.74 -13.29
N ALA A 368 -10.99 8.52 -12.21
CA ALA A 368 -11.91 9.62 -11.92
C ALA A 368 -11.84 10.71 -13.02
N ILE A 369 -10.64 11.10 -13.45
CA ILE A 369 -10.44 12.07 -14.56
C ILE A 369 -11.05 11.54 -15.86
N LYS A 370 -10.94 10.24 -16.12
CA LYS A 370 -11.52 9.59 -17.31
C LYS A 370 -13.02 9.34 -17.22
N GLY A 371 -13.66 9.66 -16.08
CA GLY A 371 -15.09 9.37 -15.86
C GLY A 371 -15.41 7.89 -15.71
N ASN A 372 -14.41 7.06 -15.39
CA ASN A 372 -14.55 5.61 -15.18
C ASN A 372 -14.75 5.23 -13.71
N TYR A 373 -14.74 6.21 -12.81
CA TYR A 373 -14.90 6.02 -11.36
C TYR A 373 -16.37 6.27 -11.01
N THR A 374 -17.06 5.24 -10.53
CA THR A 374 -18.46 5.28 -10.08
C THR A 374 -18.58 4.73 -8.67
#